data_1e3538977176b2c5d3ddd25efd2a9f50
#
_entry.id   1e3538977176b2c5d3ddd25efd2a9f50
#
_cell.length_a   1.000
_cell.length_b   1.000
_cell.length_c   1.000
_cell.angle_alpha   90.00
_cell.angle_beta   90.00
_cell.angle_gamma   90.00
#
_symmetry.space_group_name_H-M   'P 1'
#
loop_
_entity.id
_entity.type
_entity.pdbx_description
1 polymer ?
#
loop_
_entity_poly.entity_id
_entity_poly.type
_entity_poly.pdbx_seq_one_letter_code
_entity_poly.pdbx_strand_id
1 'polypeptide(L)'
;MIYLKWTSRELATLQMPALYTEVDEDGWVQREMGVSSDGRVAHQLIPNVSDPGWFGLTRLSLVMLKSNVTKAEFESLWASAKDDRRSG
;
A
#
# COMPACT_ATOMS: atom_id res chain seq x y z
N MET A 1 -1.13 12.55 6.17
CA MET A 1 -0.90 11.21 5.59
C MET A 1 0.33 11.18 4.74
N ILE A 2 1.09 10.11 4.80
CA ILE A 2 2.18 9.87 3.84
C ILE A 2 1.84 8.67 2.97
N TYR A 3 2.32 8.69 1.73
CA TYR A 3 2.04 7.67 0.73
C TYR A 3 3.36 7.08 0.28
N LEU A 4 3.52 5.77 0.47
CA LEU A 4 4.78 5.08 0.28
C LEU A 4 4.64 3.96 -0.75
N LYS A 5 5.63 3.86 -1.62
CA LYS A 5 5.78 2.73 -2.53
C LYS A 5 6.98 1.91 -2.06
N TRP A 6 6.75 0.65 -1.80
CA TRP A 6 7.77 -0.31 -1.38
C TRP A 6 8.04 -1.28 -2.53
N THR A 7 9.30 -1.59 -2.77
CA THR A 7 9.70 -2.58 -3.77
C THR A 7 10.56 -3.64 -3.09
N SER A 8 10.97 -4.67 -3.85
CA SER A 8 11.85 -5.70 -3.31
C SER A 8 13.20 -5.16 -2.86
N ARG A 9 13.55 -3.94 -3.29
CA ARG A 9 14.76 -3.26 -2.84
C ARG A 9 14.64 -2.86 -1.36
N GLU A 10 13.48 -2.40 -0.94
CA GLU A 10 13.21 -1.98 0.43
C GLU A 10 12.73 -3.15 1.30
N LEU A 11 11.99 -4.08 0.70
CA LEU A 11 11.39 -5.21 1.40
C LEU A 11 11.84 -6.51 0.71
N ALA A 12 12.92 -7.10 1.21
CA ALA A 12 13.53 -8.28 0.60
C ALA A 12 12.58 -9.47 0.51
N THR A 13 11.56 -9.53 1.38
CA THR A 13 10.57 -10.62 1.39
C THR A 13 9.33 -10.31 0.56
N LEU A 14 9.28 -9.15 -0.11
CA LEU A 14 8.12 -8.75 -0.90
C LEU A 14 7.96 -9.70 -2.10
N GLN A 15 6.78 -10.31 -2.21
CA GLN A 15 6.48 -11.30 -3.24
C GLN A 15 5.79 -10.71 -4.48
N MET A 16 5.67 -9.39 -4.55
CA MET A 16 5.08 -8.67 -5.66
C MET A 16 5.97 -7.49 -6.05
N PRO A 17 5.87 -6.96 -7.28
CA PRO A 17 6.74 -5.89 -7.74
C PRO A 17 6.68 -4.62 -6.90
N ALA A 18 5.51 -4.27 -6.37
CA ALA A 18 5.36 -3.06 -5.55
C ALA A 18 4.23 -3.19 -4.56
N LEU A 19 4.42 -2.60 -3.39
CA LEU A 19 3.41 -2.47 -2.35
C LEU A 19 3.25 -0.99 -2.05
N TYR A 20 2.01 -0.49 -2.09
CA TYR A 20 1.69 0.91 -1.80
C TYR A 20 0.97 0.99 -0.46
N THR A 21 1.37 1.91 0.40
CA THR A 21 0.74 2.11 1.69
C THR A 21 0.40 3.57 1.92
N GLU A 22 -0.77 3.80 2.52
CA GLU A 22 -1.15 5.10 3.08
C GLU A 22 -0.93 5.00 4.59
N VAL A 23 -0.13 5.91 5.15
CA VAL A 23 0.28 5.86 6.55
C VAL A 23 -0.13 7.16 7.24
N ASP A 24 -0.75 7.06 8.42
CA ASP A 24 -1.19 8.24 9.14
C ASP A 24 -0.04 8.93 9.90
N GLU A 25 -0.36 10.03 10.58
CA GLU A 25 0.63 10.83 11.31
C GLU A 25 1.32 10.08 12.45
N ASP A 26 0.67 9.02 12.95
CA ASP A 26 1.21 8.21 14.03
C ASP A 26 2.01 7.00 13.53
N GLY A 27 2.02 6.76 12.24
CA GLY A 27 2.77 5.66 11.64
C GLY A 27 1.97 4.39 11.39
N TRP A 28 0.64 4.45 11.53
CA TRP A 28 -0.22 3.29 11.29
C TRP A 28 -0.64 3.22 9.82
N VAL A 29 -0.54 2.04 9.23
CA VAL A 29 -0.98 1.82 7.84
C VAL A 29 -2.51 1.85 7.79
N GLN A 30 -3.05 2.75 6.99
CA GLN A 30 -4.49 2.94 6.83
C GLN A 30 -5.05 2.17 5.64
N ARG A 31 -4.29 2.13 4.54
CA ARG A 31 -4.65 1.38 3.35
C ARG A 31 -3.40 0.78 2.72
N GLU A 32 -3.55 -0.39 2.15
CA GLU A 32 -2.46 -1.13 1.54
C GLU A 32 -2.92 -1.69 0.21
N MET A 33 -2.07 -1.62 -0.82
CA MET A 33 -2.36 -2.30 -2.07
C MET A 33 -1.08 -2.79 -2.73
N GLY A 34 -1.17 -4.00 -3.30
CA GLY A 34 -0.08 -4.60 -4.05
C GLY A 34 -0.33 -4.49 -5.54
N VAL A 35 0.71 -4.14 -6.29
CA VAL A 35 0.62 -3.95 -7.73
C VAL A 35 1.47 -5.01 -8.43
N SER A 36 0.87 -5.70 -9.40
CA SER A 36 1.53 -6.74 -10.16
C SER A 36 2.42 -6.16 -11.27
N SER A 37 3.16 -7.03 -11.95
CA SER A 37 4.11 -6.60 -12.98
C SER A 37 3.45 -5.93 -14.19
N ASP A 38 2.16 -6.15 -14.41
CA ASP A 38 1.40 -5.49 -15.49
C ASP A 38 0.79 -4.14 -15.07
N GLY A 39 1.11 -3.68 -13.85
CA GLY A 39 0.61 -2.41 -13.34
C GLY A 39 -0.77 -2.45 -12.74
N ARG A 40 -1.38 -3.62 -12.61
CA ARG A 40 -2.72 -3.77 -12.04
C ARG A 40 -2.64 -4.02 -10.54
N VAL A 41 -3.63 -3.51 -9.80
CA VAL A 41 -3.74 -3.76 -8.38
C VAL A 41 -4.22 -5.19 -8.16
N ALA A 42 -3.34 -6.04 -7.64
CA ALA A 42 -3.62 -7.45 -7.38
C ALA A 42 -4.11 -7.69 -5.94
N HIS A 43 -3.87 -6.75 -5.05
CA HIS A 43 -4.19 -6.86 -3.64
C HIS A 43 -4.64 -5.48 -3.13
N GLN A 44 -5.74 -5.42 -2.38
CA GLN A 44 -6.25 -4.19 -1.82
C GLN A 44 -6.85 -4.48 -0.44
N LEU A 45 -6.40 -3.74 0.58
CA LEU A 45 -6.74 -4.04 1.95
C LEU A 45 -6.79 -2.79 2.81
N ILE A 46 -7.78 -2.72 3.70
CA ILE A 46 -7.77 -1.81 4.85
C ILE A 46 -7.41 -2.67 6.06
N PRO A 47 -6.18 -2.54 6.61
CA PRO A 47 -5.72 -3.42 7.69
C PRO A 47 -6.62 -3.38 8.92
N ASN A 48 -6.85 -4.54 9.51
CA ASN A 48 -7.64 -4.67 10.75
C ASN A 48 -7.13 -5.89 11.54
N VAL A 49 -7.74 -6.15 12.69
CA VAL A 49 -7.31 -7.24 13.57
C VAL A 49 -7.39 -8.61 12.89
N SER A 50 -8.42 -8.82 12.06
CA SER A 50 -8.63 -10.09 11.36
C SER A 50 -7.71 -10.26 10.15
N ASP A 51 -7.37 -9.14 9.49
CA ASP A 51 -6.49 -9.14 8.32
C ASP A 51 -5.55 -7.94 8.42
N PRO A 52 -4.42 -8.10 9.10
CA PRO A 52 -3.51 -6.98 9.38
C PRO A 52 -2.66 -6.53 8.20
N GLY A 53 -2.68 -7.25 7.08
CA GLY A 53 -1.92 -6.89 5.89
C GLY A 53 -0.43 -7.19 6.01
N TRP A 54 0.35 -6.62 5.07
CA TRP A 54 1.78 -6.90 4.96
C TRP A 54 2.58 -6.49 6.20
N PHE A 55 2.30 -5.27 6.71
CA PHE A 55 3.02 -4.75 7.87
C PHE A 55 2.40 -5.19 9.20
N GLY A 56 1.30 -5.92 9.16
CA GLY A 56 0.56 -6.24 10.36
C GLY A 56 -0.01 -4.96 10.98
N LEU A 57 -0.24 -4.99 12.30
CA LEU A 57 -0.66 -3.81 13.04
C LEU A 57 0.57 -3.15 13.69
N THR A 58 1.63 -3.00 12.91
CA THR A 58 2.90 -2.43 13.37
C THR A 58 2.92 -0.94 13.07
N ARG A 59 3.34 -0.16 14.04
CA ARG A 59 3.55 1.28 13.88
C ARG A 59 4.88 1.52 13.17
N LEU A 60 4.84 2.25 12.05
CA LEU A 60 6.04 2.59 11.31
C LEU A 60 6.70 3.83 11.89
N SER A 61 8.04 3.86 11.87
CA SER A 61 8.78 5.04 12.30
C SER A 61 8.77 6.08 11.17
N LEU A 62 8.11 7.22 11.40
CA LEU A 62 8.01 8.29 10.40
C LEU A 62 9.25 9.17 10.34
N VAL A 63 10.17 9.05 11.28
CA VAL A 63 11.40 9.86 11.34
C VAL A 63 12.22 9.71 10.06
N MET A 64 12.26 8.48 9.53
CA MET A 64 13.06 8.14 8.34
C MET A 64 12.22 8.00 7.07
N LEU A 65 10.89 8.20 7.16
CA LEU A 65 10.00 7.97 6.03
C LEU A 65 9.51 9.29 5.43
N LYS A 66 9.55 9.36 4.11
CA LYS A 66 8.99 10.48 3.35
C LYS A 66 8.13 9.91 2.23
N SER A 67 7.03 10.59 1.91
CA SER A 67 6.19 10.21 0.78
C SER A 67 7.03 10.14 -0.50
N ASN A 68 6.95 9.03 -1.21
CA ASN A 68 7.59 8.85 -2.51
C ASN A 68 6.59 8.58 -3.64
N VAL A 69 5.31 8.65 -3.32
CA VAL A 69 4.23 8.71 -4.31
C VAL A 69 3.27 9.83 -3.89
N THR A 70 2.53 10.37 -4.85
CA THR A 70 1.55 11.41 -4.55
C THR A 70 0.23 10.79 -4.08
N LYS A 71 -0.54 11.60 -3.36
CA LYS A 71 -1.91 11.21 -2.99
C LYS A 71 -2.73 10.89 -4.23
N ALA A 72 -2.59 11.69 -5.29
CA ALA A 72 -3.33 11.49 -6.54
C ALA A 72 -3.03 10.14 -7.18
N GLU A 73 -1.76 9.73 -7.21
CA GLU A 73 -1.38 8.41 -7.71
C GLU A 73 -1.98 7.29 -6.88
N PHE A 74 -1.88 7.41 -5.55
CA PHE A 74 -2.42 6.40 -4.65
C PHE A 74 -3.93 6.26 -4.82
N GLU A 75 -4.65 7.37 -4.82
CA GLU A 75 -6.11 7.37 -4.95
C GLU A 75 -6.55 6.83 -6.32
N SER A 76 -5.82 7.16 -7.37
CA SER A 76 -6.11 6.67 -8.72
C SER A 76 -5.99 5.14 -8.81
N LEU A 77 -4.91 4.59 -8.25
CA LEU A 77 -4.71 3.13 -8.21
C LEU A 77 -5.76 2.45 -7.34
N TRP A 78 -6.07 3.04 -6.20
CA TRP A 78 -7.08 2.49 -5.29
C TRP A 78 -8.45 2.41 -5.95
N ALA A 79 -8.85 3.46 -6.67
CA ALA A 79 -10.12 3.51 -7.38
C ALA A 79 -10.15 2.53 -8.56
N SER A 80 -9.05 2.37 -9.27
CA SER A 80 -8.99 1.44 -10.40
C SER A 80 -9.17 -0.01 -9.96
N ALA A 81 -8.69 -0.36 -8.76
CA ALA A 81 -8.87 -1.69 -8.19
C ALA A 81 -10.35 -1.99 -7.93
N LYS A 82 -11.11 -1.00 -7.46
CA LYS A 82 -12.55 -1.15 -7.24
C LYS A 82 -13.29 -1.35 -8.55
N ASP A 83 -12.93 -0.60 -9.58
CA ASP A 83 -13.55 -0.71 -10.90
C ASP A 83 -13.28 -2.08 -11.52
N ASP A 84 -12.05 -2.57 -11.43
CA ASP A 84 -11.69 -3.90 -11.91
C ASP A 84 -12.52 -5.00 -11.22
N ARG A 85 -12.77 -4.88 -9.94
CA ARG A 85 -13.60 -5.84 -9.20
C ARG A 85 -15.06 -5.80 -9.64
N ARG A 86 -15.57 -4.64 -10.03
CA ARG A 86 -16.95 -4.50 -10.50
C ARG A 86 -17.14 -5.09 -11.90
N SER A 87 -16.15 -4.95 -12.74
CA SER A 87 -16.23 -5.43 -14.13
C SER A 87 -15.86 -6.91 -14.26
N GLY A 88 -15.32 -7.48 -13.23
CA GLY A 88 -14.99 -8.91 -13.19
C GLY A 88 -16.04 -9.69 -12.46
#